data_677de1722004f721d7dd7f57f83196ee
#
_entry.id   677de1722004f721d7dd7f57f83196ee
#
_cell.length_a   1.000
_cell.length_b   1.000
_cell.length_c   1.000
_cell.angle_alpha   90.00
_cell.angle_beta   90.00
_cell.angle_gamma   90.00
#
_symmetry.space_group_name_H-M   'P 1'
#
loop_
_entity.id
_entity.type
_entity.pdbx_description
1 polymer ?
#
loop_
_entity_poly.entity_id
_entity_poly.type
_entity_poly.pdbx_seq_one_letter_code
_entity_poly.pdbx_strand_id
1 'polypeptide(L)'
;KDKMSKRVLIVDDAVFMRMKLKDILEKNGYEVVAEAQNGIEAIEKYKAENPDLVTMDITMPELDGVSALREIKKIDPNAKVIMCSAMGQQSMVMDAIQAGAIDFIVKPFETDRVIKSLDKASL
;
A
#
# COMPACT_ATOMS: atom_id res chain seq x y z
N LYS A 1 0.56 24.82 1.11
CA LYS A 1 0.46 24.26 1.15
C LYS A 1 0.91 23.42 1.03
N ASP A 2 0.70 23.39 0.91
CA ASP A 2 0.91 22.66 0.73
C ASP A 2 0.97 21.83 0.45
N LYS A 3 1.40 22.39 1.42
CA LYS A 3 1.34 21.58 0.73
C LYS A 3 0.62 20.43 0.67
N MET A 4 0.48 20.25 0.15
CA MET A 4 -0.58 19.30 -0.03
C MET A 4 -0.19 17.93 0.44
N SER A 5 -1.07 17.30 1.23
CA SER A 5 -0.83 15.96 1.73
C SER A 5 -0.89 14.96 0.59
N LYS A 6 0.01 13.99 0.58
CA LYS A 6 -0.09 12.85 -0.34
C LYS A 6 -1.28 11.98 0.04
N ARG A 7 -1.96 11.50 -0.98
CA ARG A 7 -3.19 10.70 -0.84
C ARG A 7 -2.85 9.22 -0.91
N VAL A 8 -3.27 8.46 0.09
CA VAL A 8 -2.88 7.06 0.25
C VAL A 8 -4.10 6.15 0.27
N LEU A 9 -4.02 5.04 -0.47
CA LEU A 9 -4.96 3.93 -0.39
C LEU A 9 -4.32 2.84 0.47
N ILE A 10 -5.01 2.42 1.52
CA ILE A 10 -4.54 1.33 2.40
C ILE A 10 -5.30 0.06 2.07
N VAL A 11 -4.58 -1.03 1.79
CA VAL A 11 -5.17 -2.33 1.47
C VAL A 11 -4.66 -3.39 2.42
N ASP A 12 -5.56 -3.94 3.24
CA ASP A 12 -5.25 -5.00 4.20
C ASP A 12 -6.58 -5.61 4.62
N ASP A 13 -6.66 -6.94 4.72
CA ASP A 13 -7.91 -7.61 5.10
C ASP A 13 -8.21 -7.50 6.59
N ALA A 14 -7.23 -7.13 7.41
CA ALA A 14 -7.41 -6.97 8.85
C ALA A 14 -7.75 -5.52 9.20
N VAL A 15 -8.96 -5.31 9.72
CA VAL A 15 -9.41 -3.96 10.06
C VAL A 15 -8.48 -3.30 11.08
N PHE A 16 -7.98 -4.08 12.04
CA PHE A 16 -7.08 -3.55 13.06
C PHE A 16 -5.78 -3.01 12.45
N MET A 17 -5.24 -3.71 11.46
CA MET A 17 -4.02 -3.27 10.79
C MET A 17 -4.26 -1.99 9.98
N ARG A 18 -5.43 -1.91 9.32
CA ARG A 18 -5.78 -0.68 8.59
C ARG A 18 -5.90 0.51 9.54
N MET A 19 -6.53 0.30 10.71
CA MET A 19 -6.68 1.36 11.70
C MET A 19 -5.32 1.84 12.20
N LYS A 20 -4.42 0.90 12.49
CA LYS A 20 -3.09 1.23 12.99
C LYS A 20 -2.31 2.02 11.94
N LEU A 21 -2.32 1.57 10.71
CA LEU A 21 -1.59 2.22 9.63
C LEU A 21 -2.18 3.59 9.32
N LYS A 22 -3.50 3.70 9.31
CA LYS A 22 -4.17 4.98 9.10
C LYS A 22 -3.76 6.01 10.15
N ASP A 23 -3.71 5.58 11.41
CA ASP A 23 -3.30 6.45 12.50
C ASP A 23 -1.86 6.96 12.31
N ILE A 24 -0.95 6.05 11.95
CA ILE A 24 0.44 6.40 11.68
C ILE A 24 0.53 7.44 10.55
N LEU A 25 -0.18 7.19 9.46
CA LEU A 25 -0.10 8.04 8.28
C LEU A 25 -0.70 9.42 8.54
N GLU A 26 -1.86 9.47 9.16
CA GLU A 26 -2.53 10.76 9.39
C GLU A 26 -1.77 11.63 10.38
N LYS A 27 -1.10 11.03 11.36
CA LYS A 27 -0.27 11.78 12.28
C LYS A 27 1.00 12.33 11.63
N ASN A 28 1.34 11.85 10.47
CA ASN A 28 2.57 12.24 9.78
C ASN A 28 2.31 12.97 8.46
N GLY A 29 1.12 13.54 8.30
CA GLY A 29 0.83 14.43 7.18
C GLY A 29 0.31 13.78 5.92
N TYR A 30 -0.02 12.49 5.96
CA TYR A 30 -0.62 11.79 4.82
C TYR A 30 -2.14 11.78 4.96
N GLU A 31 -2.81 11.77 3.82
CA GLU A 31 -4.28 11.69 3.80
C GLU A 31 -4.68 10.29 3.32
N VAL A 32 -5.40 9.54 4.14
CA VAL A 32 -5.92 8.22 3.74
C VAL A 32 -7.25 8.45 3.04
N VAL A 33 -7.27 8.28 1.73
CA VAL A 33 -8.47 8.58 0.92
C VAL A 33 -9.39 7.39 0.76
N ALA A 34 -8.88 6.18 0.96
CA ALA A 34 -9.71 4.99 0.85
C ALA A 34 -9.02 3.81 1.52
N GLU A 35 -9.82 2.80 1.87
CA GLU A 35 -9.34 1.54 2.41
C GLU A 35 -9.98 0.40 1.62
N ALA A 36 -9.24 -0.68 1.46
CA ALA A 36 -9.73 -1.88 0.78
C ALA A 36 -9.33 -3.10 1.60
N GLN A 37 -10.13 -4.16 1.54
CA GLN A 37 -9.90 -5.36 2.34
C GLN A 37 -9.48 -6.57 1.50
N ASN A 38 -9.37 -6.42 0.19
CA ASN A 38 -8.89 -7.48 -0.70
C ASN A 38 -8.40 -6.83 -2.00
N GLY A 39 -7.81 -7.65 -2.87
CA GLY A 39 -7.23 -7.15 -4.11
C GLY A 39 -8.25 -6.61 -5.10
N ILE A 40 -9.46 -7.16 -5.11
CA ILE A 40 -10.51 -6.68 -6.02
C ILE A 40 -10.93 -5.27 -5.63
N GLU A 41 -11.18 -5.06 -4.32
CA GLU A 41 -11.51 -3.73 -3.83
C GLU A 41 -10.36 -2.74 -4.05
N ALA A 42 -9.12 -3.22 -3.90
CA ALA A 42 -7.95 -2.38 -4.13
C ALA A 42 -7.95 -1.80 -5.54
N ILE A 43 -8.24 -2.64 -6.54
CA ILE A 43 -8.29 -2.21 -7.93
C ILE A 43 -9.41 -1.19 -8.13
N GLU A 44 -10.59 -1.47 -7.58
CA GLU A 44 -11.74 -0.57 -7.68
C GLU A 44 -11.45 0.79 -7.04
N LYS A 45 -10.88 0.77 -5.84
CA LYS A 45 -10.57 2.01 -5.12
C LYS A 45 -9.46 2.79 -5.81
N TYR A 46 -8.49 2.09 -6.38
CA TYR A 46 -7.42 2.76 -7.13
C TYR A 46 -8.00 3.54 -8.31
N LYS A 47 -8.91 2.92 -9.06
CA LYS A 47 -9.57 3.59 -10.20
C LYS A 47 -10.41 4.77 -9.75
N ALA A 48 -11.12 4.63 -8.64
CA ALA A 48 -12.04 5.66 -8.17
C ALA A 48 -11.29 6.86 -7.57
N GLU A 49 -10.21 6.61 -6.82
CA GLU A 49 -9.54 7.65 -6.04
C GLU A 49 -8.24 8.17 -6.67
N ASN A 50 -7.63 7.37 -7.54
CA ASN A 50 -6.34 7.70 -8.14
C ASN A 50 -5.34 8.21 -7.08
N PRO A 51 -5.01 7.39 -6.08
CA PRO A 51 -4.15 7.84 -4.98
C PRO A 51 -2.71 8.05 -5.44
N ASP A 52 -1.96 8.82 -4.66
CA ASP A 52 -0.52 9.02 -4.92
C ASP A 52 0.30 7.80 -4.52
N LEU A 53 -0.13 7.11 -3.47
CA LEU A 53 0.59 5.96 -2.91
C LEU A 53 -0.41 4.88 -2.51
N VAL A 54 0.04 3.63 -2.56
CA VAL A 54 -0.75 2.49 -2.09
C VAL A 54 0.11 1.67 -1.13
N THR A 55 -0.46 1.29 0.02
CA THR A 55 0.13 0.25 0.85
C THR A 55 -0.72 -1.00 0.66
N MET A 56 -0.10 -2.12 0.31
CA MET A 56 -0.79 -3.33 -0.12
C MET A 56 -0.29 -4.55 0.63
N ASP A 57 -1.17 -5.19 1.41
CA ASP A 57 -0.86 -6.47 2.04
C ASP A 57 -0.68 -7.53 0.95
N ILE A 58 0.22 -8.49 1.20
CA ILE A 58 0.50 -9.54 0.22
C ILE A 58 -0.62 -10.60 0.23
N THR A 59 -0.98 -11.10 1.41
CA THR A 59 -1.94 -12.21 1.51
C THR A 59 -3.31 -11.72 1.91
N MET A 60 -4.28 -11.87 1.02
CA MET A 60 -5.65 -11.43 1.26
C MET A 60 -6.61 -12.40 0.56
N PRO A 61 -7.87 -12.48 1.03
CA PRO A 61 -8.88 -13.28 0.33
C PRO A 61 -9.26 -12.64 -1.00
N GLU A 62 -9.94 -13.38 -1.83
CA GLU A 62 -10.47 -13.00 -3.15
C GLU A 62 -9.37 -12.81 -4.18
N LEU A 63 -8.49 -11.82 -3.99
CA LEU A 63 -7.36 -11.58 -4.88
C LEU A 63 -6.21 -11.10 -4.00
N ASP A 64 -5.06 -11.77 -4.12
CA ASP A 64 -3.88 -11.44 -3.32
C ASP A 64 -3.23 -10.14 -3.76
N GLY A 65 -2.31 -9.63 -2.92
CA GLY A 65 -1.69 -8.33 -3.15
C GLY A 65 -0.78 -8.27 -4.36
N VAL A 66 -0.07 -9.35 -4.68
CA VAL A 66 0.83 -9.35 -5.85
C VAL A 66 0.00 -9.31 -7.13
N SER A 67 -1.09 -10.09 -7.18
CA SER A 67 -1.99 -10.07 -8.33
C SER A 67 -2.66 -8.71 -8.50
N ALA A 68 -3.09 -8.10 -7.39
CA ALA A 68 -3.68 -6.76 -7.42
C ALA A 68 -2.67 -5.74 -7.91
N LEU A 69 -1.43 -5.84 -7.45
CA LEU A 69 -0.34 -4.96 -7.89
C LEU A 69 -0.17 -5.03 -9.41
N ARG A 70 -0.16 -6.24 -9.96
CA ARG A 70 -0.01 -6.40 -11.41
C ARG A 70 -1.14 -5.72 -12.16
N GLU A 71 -2.37 -5.86 -11.68
CA GLU A 71 -3.52 -5.23 -12.32
C GLU A 71 -3.47 -3.70 -12.20
N ILE A 72 -3.08 -3.19 -11.05
CA ILE A 72 -2.93 -1.75 -10.87
C ILE A 72 -1.85 -1.19 -11.79
N LYS A 73 -0.74 -1.91 -11.95
CA LYS A 73 0.35 -1.46 -12.83
C LYS A 73 -0.06 -1.49 -14.31
N LYS A 74 -1.00 -2.33 -14.69
CA LYS A 74 -1.57 -2.31 -16.05
C LYS A 74 -2.43 -1.07 -16.26
N ILE A 75 -3.17 -0.65 -15.23
CA ILE A 75 -4.00 0.55 -15.29
C ILE A 75 -3.14 1.79 -15.31
N ASP A 76 -2.11 1.81 -14.46
CA ASP A 76 -1.23 2.97 -14.29
C ASP A 76 0.21 2.48 -14.08
N PRO A 77 1.03 2.47 -15.14
CA PRO A 77 2.42 2.01 -15.01
C PRO A 77 3.25 2.81 -14.00
N ASN A 78 2.81 4.02 -13.66
CA ASN A 78 3.52 4.87 -12.69
C ASN A 78 2.98 4.72 -11.27
N ALA A 79 2.06 3.79 -11.03
CA ALA A 79 1.51 3.56 -9.70
C ALA A 79 2.63 3.24 -8.70
N LYS A 80 2.56 3.86 -7.53
CA LYS A 80 3.55 3.66 -6.47
C LYS A 80 2.93 2.79 -5.39
N VAL A 81 3.34 1.53 -5.36
CA VAL A 81 2.79 0.53 -4.44
C VAL A 81 3.90 0.03 -3.52
N ILE A 82 3.65 0.13 -2.22
CA ILE A 82 4.52 -0.38 -1.17
C ILE A 82 3.85 -1.63 -0.61
N MET A 83 4.55 -2.76 -0.65
CA MET A 83 3.99 -4.01 -0.15
C MET A 83 4.17 -4.12 1.37
N CYS A 84 3.21 -4.74 2.03
CA CYS A 84 3.28 -5.01 3.47
C CYS A 84 3.27 -6.52 3.63
N SER A 85 4.33 -7.07 4.23
CA SER A 85 4.51 -8.51 4.32
C SER A 85 4.63 -8.99 5.75
N ALA A 86 4.17 -10.21 6.01
CA ALA A 86 4.49 -10.90 7.25
C ALA A 86 5.89 -11.49 7.13
N MET A 87 6.48 -11.85 8.26
CA MET A 87 7.76 -12.55 8.26
C MET A 87 7.61 -13.88 7.52
N GLY A 88 8.62 -14.25 6.78
CA GLY A 88 8.61 -15.53 6.05
C GLY A 88 8.03 -15.46 4.65
N GLN A 89 7.71 -14.28 4.16
CA GLN A 89 7.11 -14.11 2.82
C GLN A 89 8.13 -13.61 1.77
N GLN A 90 9.40 -13.94 1.92
CA GLN A 90 10.46 -13.41 1.06
C GLN A 90 10.24 -13.69 -0.43
N SER A 91 9.78 -14.90 -0.78
CA SER A 91 9.56 -15.21 -2.20
C SER A 91 8.45 -14.35 -2.79
N MET A 92 7.40 -14.08 -2.02
CA MET A 92 6.30 -13.21 -2.48
C MET A 92 6.74 -11.76 -2.60
N VAL A 93 7.63 -11.31 -1.70
CA VAL A 93 8.20 -9.97 -1.78
C VAL A 93 9.01 -9.82 -3.07
N MET A 94 9.81 -10.84 -3.41
CA MET A 94 10.58 -10.81 -4.65
C MET A 94 9.67 -10.75 -5.88
N ASP A 95 8.59 -11.53 -5.87
CA ASP A 95 7.60 -11.49 -6.96
C ASP A 95 6.99 -10.09 -7.10
N ALA A 96 6.68 -9.46 -5.95
CA ALA A 96 6.11 -8.11 -5.95
C ALA A 96 7.09 -7.08 -6.50
N ILE A 97 8.35 -7.15 -6.11
CA ILE A 97 9.37 -6.23 -6.61
C ILE A 97 9.50 -6.37 -8.13
N GLN A 98 9.52 -7.62 -8.64
CA GLN A 98 9.59 -7.86 -10.08
C GLN A 98 8.33 -7.33 -10.79
N ALA A 99 7.19 -7.34 -10.11
CA ALA A 99 5.95 -6.83 -10.67
C ALA A 99 5.83 -5.30 -10.59
N GLY A 100 6.80 -4.63 -9.97
CA GLY A 100 6.85 -3.18 -9.96
C GLY A 100 6.58 -2.49 -8.62
N ALA A 101 6.53 -3.24 -7.51
CA ALA A 101 6.44 -2.63 -6.19
C ALA A 101 7.70 -1.80 -5.93
N ILE A 102 7.54 -0.65 -5.30
CA ILE A 102 8.69 0.25 -5.11
C ILE A 102 9.41 0.02 -3.78
N ASP A 103 8.77 -0.65 -2.84
CA ASP A 103 9.38 -0.95 -1.54
C ASP A 103 8.52 -2.00 -0.84
N PHE A 104 8.98 -2.48 0.31
CA PHE A 104 8.18 -3.36 1.16
C PHE A 104 8.45 -3.04 2.64
N ILE A 105 7.46 -3.32 3.47
CA ILE A 105 7.54 -3.11 4.91
C ILE A 105 7.08 -4.40 5.57
N VAL A 106 7.83 -4.86 6.60
CA VAL A 106 7.52 -6.10 7.29
C VAL A 106 6.67 -5.80 8.54
N LYS A 107 5.62 -6.60 8.73
CA LYS A 107 4.80 -6.52 9.94
C LYS A 107 5.51 -7.21 11.11
N PRO A 108 5.35 -6.74 12.33
CA PRO A 108 4.51 -5.61 12.77
C PRO A 108 5.11 -4.27 12.36
N PHE A 109 4.23 -3.30 12.08
CA PHE A 109 4.66 -1.99 11.61
C PHE A 109 5.40 -1.20 12.68
N GLU A 110 6.57 -0.69 12.32
CA GLU A 110 7.27 0.32 13.12
C GLU A 110 7.05 1.67 12.45
N THR A 111 6.61 2.65 13.21
CA THR A 111 6.23 3.96 12.70
C THR A 111 7.32 4.57 11.82
N ASP A 112 8.57 4.59 12.33
CA ASP A 112 9.68 5.21 11.59
C ASP A 112 9.94 4.53 10.27
N ARG A 113 9.84 3.20 10.22
CA ARG A 113 10.06 2.45 8.99
C ARG A 113 8.98 2.73 7.95
N VAL A 114 7.71 2.80 8.40
CA VAL A 114 6.58 3.12 7.53
C VAL A 114 6.76 4.50 6.92
N ILE A 115 7.01 5.50 7.75
CA ILE A 115 7.12 6.88 7.30
C ILE A 115 8.32 7.07 6.39
N LYS A 116 9.44 6.44 6.70
CA LYS A 116 10.62 6.51 5.84
C LYS A 116 10.33 5.99 4.44
N SER A 117 9.60 4.88 4.34
CA SER A 117 9.24 4.30 3.05
C SER A 117 8.30 5.22 2.26
N LEU A 118 7.29 5.76 2.91
CA LEU A 118 6.34 6.64 2.23
C LEU A 118 6.97 7.97 1.85
N ASP A 119 7.80 8.54 2.72
CA ASP A 119 8.49 9.81 2.41
C ASP A 119 9.39 9.65 1.20
N LYS A 120 10.12 8.55 1.12
CA LYS A 120 10.99 8.25 -0.02
C LYS A 120 10.18 8.08 -1.30
N ALA A 121 9.05 7.39 -1.21
CA ALA A 121 8.17 7.17 -2.37
C ALA A 121 7.50 8.46 -2.84
N SER A 122 7.36 9.44 -1.95
CA SER A 122 6.69 10.71 -2.25
C SER A 122 7.57 11.70 -3.02
N LEU A 123 8.85 11.41 -3.16
CA LEU A 123 9.79 12.29 -3.86
C LEU A 123 9.51 12.41 -5.37
#